data_874da5591ea3bbe0025e543b807d51f8
#
_entry.id   874da5591ea3bbe0025e543b807d51f8
#
_cell.length_a   1.000
_cell.length_b   1.000
_cell.length_c   1.000
_cell.angle_alpha   90.00
_cell.angle_beta   90.00
_cell.angle_gamma   90.00
#
_symmetry.space_group_name_H-M   'P 1'
#
loop_
_entity.id
_entity.type
_entity.pdbx_description
1 polymer ?
#
loop_
_entity_poly.entity_id
_entity_poly.type
_entity_poly.pdbx_seq_one_letter_code
_entity_poly.pdbx_strand_id
1 'polypeptide(L)'
;MAIQVVTTEQSTLFTIRTKHTTYQMKADEYGVLLHLWYGASVEGDMSYLLDYPDVGFSGNLYEAENRRTYSLNTLPLEYATEGVGDFRIPAVAATHADGSNALDLRYQSYSIHKGKYAIAGLPSVYADEDEAETLEIVLKDTATDLQVTLRYGVLPELDMLTRCVSIQNLGTTPITLTKAASFCLDLPYGKWEWMHFHGRHAMERITERTPLIHGIQESSSTRGTSSHHQNPTAILCTPDCTETNGSCFGAAFLYSGSFQTKIEYDQMRQARMVMGLHPDLFRWELQPNATFDTPEVLFTYSDSGLETLSHRFQKTIREHVCRGKYQKIERPVLINNWEATYFDFNEEKILKIAEEAARLGVDMLVLDDDCSGLGDWFVNEQKLRGGLGTLVQKVKALGMRFGIWFEPEMISEDSDLYRTHPDWAIQIPGRNPMRSRYQLLLDLSNPDVQDYLYERISAILNSADISYVKWDMNRSISDWYTALLPANRQGELPHRYVLGVYALLERLTSAFPEVLL
;
A
#
# COMPACT_ATOMS: atom_id res chain seq x y z
N MET A 1 -22.90 -14.73 10.35
CA MET A 1 -22.37 -14.36 9.02
C MET A 1 -22.40 -12.84 8.92
N ALA A 2 -21.28 -12.27 8.63
CA ALA A 2 -21.14 -10.83 8.42
C ALA A 2 -21.64 -10.40 7.01
N ILE A 3 -21.68 -11.35 6.07
CA ILE A 3 -22.06 -11.11 4.68
C ILE A 3 -23.42 -11.75 4.41
N GLN A 4 -24.36 -10.96 3.88
CA GLN A 4 -25.67 -11.40 3.45
C GLN A 4 -25.90 -10.99 2.00
N VAL A 5 -26.46 -11.88 1.18
CA VAL A 5 -26.78 -11.59 -0.21
C VAL A 5 -28.24 -11.94 -0.47
N VAL A 6 -28.96 -11.04 -1.13
CA VAL A 6 -30.35 -11.23 -1.57
C VAL A 6 -30.41 -11.04 -3.07
N THR A 7 -30.73 -12.10 -3.80
CA THR A 7 -30.86 -12.07 -5.27
C THR A 7 -32.32 -12.16 -5.66
N THR A 8 -32.73 -11.28 -6.56
CA THR A 8 -34.01 -11.26 -7.23
C THR A 8 -33.84 -11.49 -8.74
N GLU A 9 -34.91 -11.54 -9.51
CA GLU A 9 -34.79 -11.63 -10.97
C GLU A 9 -34.15 -10.40 -11.62
N GLN A 10 -34.13 -9.25 -10.93
CA GLN A 10 -33.69 -7.96 -11.49
C GLN A 10 -32.42 -7.41 -10.81
N SER A 11 -32.02 -7.97 -9.69
CA SER A 11 -30.87 -7.39 -8.95
C SER A 11 -30.30 -8.34 -7.91
N THR A 12 -29.06 -8.06 -7.51
CA THR A 12 -28.39 -8.72 -6.38
C THR A 12 -27.93 -7.67 -5.38
N LEU A 13 -28.45 -7.72 -4.16
CA LEU A 13 -28.10 -6.85 -3.05
C LEU A 13 -27.09 -7.54 -2.15
N PHE A 14 -25.95 -6.90 -1.91
CA PHE A 14 -24.92 -7.34 -1.00
C PHE A 14 -24.94 -6.47 0.25
N THR A 15 -24.99 -7.09 1.42
CA THR A 15 -24.92 -6.41 2.71
C THR A 15 -23.80 -7.00 3.54
N ILE A 16 -22.83 -6.18 3.90
CA ILE A 16 -21.76 -6.52 4.83
C ILE A 16 -22.05 -5.80 6.14
N ARG A 17 -22.08 -6.56 7.23
CA ARG A 17 -22.27 -6.03 8.59
C ARG A 17 -21.07 -6.31 9.44
N THR A 18 -20.63 -5.28 10.15
CA THR A 18 -19.71 -5.41 11.25
C THR A 18 -20.44 -5.08 12.54
N LYS A 19 -19.74 -5.02 13.65
CA LYS A 19 -20.35 -4.76 14.96
C LYS A 19 -21.15 -3.46 15.01
N HIS A 20 -20.65 -2.40 14.37
CA HIS A 20 -21.26 -1.07 14.42
C HIS A 20 -21.47 -0.45 13.03
N THR A 21 -21.13 -1.14 11.94
CA THR A 21 -21.23 -0.58 10.60
C THR A 21 -21.96 -1.48 9.63
N THR A 22 -22.55 -0.88 8.61
CA THR A 22 -23.14 -1.57 7.44
C THR A 22 -22.53 -1.01 6.17
N TYR A 23 -22.16 -1.91 5.25
CA TYR A 23 -21.76 -1.59 3.88
C TYR A 23 -22.70 -2.29 2.92
N GLN A 24 -23.33 -1.52 2.00
CA GLN A 24 -24.25 -2.10 1.02
C GLN A 24 -23.92 -1.68 -0.40
N MET A 25 -24.05 -2.62 -1.32
CA MET A 25 -23.92 -2.43 -2.75
C MET A 25 -24.92 -3.30 -3.49
N LYS A 26 -25.23 -2.93 -4.71
CA LYS A 26 -26.27 -3.60 -5.52
C LYS A 26 -25.83 -3.73 -6.97
N ALA A 27 -25.84 -4.94 -7.50
CA ALA A 27 -25.89 -5.14 -8.94
C ALA A 27 -27.34 -4.93 -9.40
N ASP A 28 -27.58 -3.95 -10.25
CA ASP A 28 -28.91 -3.59 -10.73
C ASP A 28 -29.35 -4.40 -11.94
N GLU A 29 -30.50 -4.02 -12.53
CA GLU A 29 -31.10 -4.68 -13.70
C GLU A 29 -30.23 -4.66 -14.96
N TYR A 30 -29.25 -3.75 -15.03
CA TYR A 30 -28.28 -3.66 -16.13
C TYR A 30 -26.95 -4.32 -15.81
N GLY A 31 -26.80 -4.90 -14.62
CA GLY A 31 -25.54 -5.47 -14.13
C GLY A 31 -24.51 -4.44 -13.67
N VAL A 32 -24.90 -3.17 -13.51
CA VAL A 32 -24.04 -2.14 -12.95
C VAL A 32 -23.95 -2.34 -11.44
N LEU A 33 -22.74 -2.35 -10.89
CA LEU A 33 -22.52 -2.48 -9.45
C LEU A 33 -22.51 -1.08 -8.80
N LEU A 34 -23.61 -0.76 -8.12
CA LEU A 34 -23.85 0.52 -7.46
C LEU A 34 -23.45 0.46 -5.99
N HIS A 35 -22.85 1.53 -5.48
CA HIS A 35 -22.68 1.74 -4.05
C HIS A 35 -23.97 2.31 -3.45
N LEU A 36 -24.43 1.76 -2.31
CA LEU A 36 -25.66 2.23 -1.67
C LEU A 36 -25.39 2.95 -0.36
N TRP A 37 -24.62 2.32 0.52
CA TRP A 37 -24.39 2.81 1.87
C TRP A 37 -23.08 2.31 2.44
N TYR A 38 -22.36 3.17 3.12
CA TYR A 38 -21.34 2.82 4.10
C TYR A 38 -21.44 3.79 5.28
N GLY A 39 -21.55 3.28 6.50
CA GLY A 39 -21.71 4.11 7.68
C GLY A 39 -22.16 3.30 8.90
N ALA A 40 -22.81 3.97 9.84
CA ALA A 40 -23.43 3.34 10.99
C ALA A 40 -24.36 2.20 10.59
N SER A 41 -24.56 1.23 11.49
CA SER A 41 -25.42 0.07 11.26
C SER A 41 -26.84 0.50 10.87
N VAL A 42 -27.33 -0.06 9.76
CA VAL A 42 -28.69 0.14 9.25
C VAL A 42 -29.33 -1.19 8.92
N GLU A 43 -30.67 -1.22 8.99
CA GLU A 43 -31.47 -2.38 8.59
C GLU A 43 -32.19 -2.11 7.26
N GLY A 44 -32.40 -3.18 6.50
CA GLY A 44 -33.15 -3.14 5.23
C GLY A 44 -32.30 -2.81 4.01
N ASP A 45 -32.98 -2.58 2.89
CA ASP A 45 -32.41 -2.23 1.60
C ASP A 45 -32.33 -0.71 1.46
N MET A 46 -31.11 -0.20 1.30
CA MET A 46 -30.80 1.22 1.18
C MET A 46 -30.92 1.73 -0.27
N SER A 47 -31.45 0.95 -1.21
CA SER A 47 -31.63 1.36 -2.61
C SER A 47 -32.47 2.63 -2.78
N TYR A 48 -33.30 3.01 -1.80
CA TYR A 48 -34.08 4.24 -1.82
C TYR A 48 -33.22 5.52 -1.76
N LEU A 49 -31.92 5.37 -1.41
CA LEU A 49 -30.97 6.48 -1.43
C LEU A 49 -30.44 6.80 -2.84
N LEU A 50 -30.67 5.92 -3.82
CA LEU A 50 -30.30 6.19 -5.20
C LEU A 50 -31.22 7.29 -5.77
N ASP A 51 -30.58 8.34 -6.28
CA ASP A 51 -31.26 9.43 -6.97
C ASP A 51 -30.98 9.32 -8.48
N TYR A 52 -32.03 9.56 -9.27
CA TYR A 52 -32.02 9.45 -10.72
C TYR A 52 -32.43 10.79 -11.37
N PRO A 53 -31.62 11.86 -11.23
CA PRO A 53 -31.97 13.16 -11.78
C PRO A 53 -31.87 13.18 -13.30
N ASP A 54 -32.77 13.92 -13.96
CA ASP A 54 -32.58 14.30 -15.36
C ASP A 54 -31.58 15.46 -15.44
N VAL A 55 -30.35 15.15 -15.78
CA VAL A 55 -29.23 16.13 -15.88
C VAL A 55 -29.03 16.64 -17.33
N GLY A 56 -29.95 16.38 -18.20
CA GLY A 56 -29.95 16.91 -19.56
C GLY A 56 -29.13 16.08 -20.54
N PHE A 57 -27.91 16.47 -20.80
CA PHE A 57 -27.07 15.92 -21.88
C PHE A 57 -26.15 14.75 -21.44
N SER A 58 -26.39 14.15 -20.30
CA SER A 58 -25.64 12.96 -19.86
C SER A 58 -25.97 11.76 -20.76
N GLY A 59 -24.94 11.00 -21.11
CA GLY A 59 -25.11 9.70 -21.74
C GLY A 59 -25.75 8.70 -20.78
N ASN A 60 -26.48 7.76 -21.32
CA ASN A 60 -27.06 6.62 -20.60
C ASN A 60 -26.66 5.31 -21.29
N LEU A 61 -26.80 4.21 -20.58
CA LEU A 61 -26.52 2.89 -21.13
C LEU A 61 -27.47 2.60 -22.32
N TYR A 62 -26.96 1.88 -23.32
CA TYR A 62 -27.75 1.47 -24.49
C TYR A 62 -29.01 0.69 -24.06
N GLU A 63 -28.87 -0.20 -23.06
CA GLU A 63 -29.94 -1.03 -22.52
C GLU A 63 -31.00 -0.22 -21.75
N ALA A 64 -30.64 0.96 -21.26
CA ALA A 64 -31.58 1.87 -20.59
C ALA A 64 -32.45 2.66 -21.60
N GLU A 65 -32.23 2.49 -22.89
CA GLU A 65 -32.98 3.11 -23.98
C GLU A 65 -33.09 4.64 -23.81
N ASN A 66 -34.34 5.15 -23.73
CA ASN A 66 -34.61 6.58 -23.56
C ASN A 66 -34.72 7.03 -22.09
N ARG A 67 -34.27 6.22 -21.12
CA ARG A 67 -34.33 6.56 -19.69
C ARG A 67 -33.22 7.57 -19.34
N ARG A 68 -33.46 8.86 -19.64
CA ARG A 68 -32.51 9.97 -19.44
C ARG A 68 -32.08 10.17 -18.00
N THR A 69 -32.87 9.66 -17.05
CA THR A 69 -32.53 9.71 -15.60
C THR A 69 -31.55 8.62 -15.17
N TYR A 70 -31.23 7.65 -16.05
CA TYR A 70 -30.24 6.64 -15.75
C TYR A 70 -28.91 7.04 -16.37
N SER A 71 -27.99 7.58 -15.55
CA SER A 71 -26.67 8.02 -16.01
C SER A 71 -25.59 7.63 -15.02
N LEU A 72 -24.55 6.95 -15.50
CA LEU A 72 -23.39 6.58 -14.67
C LEU A 72 -22.65 7.80 -14.14
N ASN A 73 -22.80 8.98 -14.77
CA ASN A 73 -22.19 10.22 -14.32
C ASN A 73 -22.81 10.81 -13.03
N THR A 74 -23.94 10.25 -12.57
CA THR A 74 -24.66 10.72 -11.38
C THR A 74 -24.87 9.62 -10.34
N LEU A 75 -24.84 8.36 -10.77
CA LEU A 75 -25.03 7.22 -9.88
C LEU A 75 -23.75 6.93 -9.07
N PRO A 76 -23.85 6.58 -7.78
CA PRO A 76 -22.72 6.14 -7.00
C PRO A 76 -22.28 4.75 -7.46
N LEU A 77 -21.03 4.64 -7.88
CA LEU A 77 -20.46 3.39 -8.40
C LEU A 77 -19.54 2.73 -7.37
N GLU A 78 -19.60 1.42 -7.30
CA GLU A 78 -18.75 0.64 -6.43
C GLU A 78 -17.29 0.56 -6.95
N TYR A 79 -17.13 0.48 -8.30
CA TYR A 79 -15.83 0.46 -8.94
C TYR A 79 -15.90 1.14 -10.31
N ALA A 80 -15.57 2.40 -10.36
CA ALA A 80 -15.73 3.24 -11.54
C ALA A 80 -14.69 2.90 -12.62
N THR A 81 -15.11 2.93 -13.89
CA THR A 81 -14.29 2.65 -15.06
C THR A 81 -14.19 3.85 -15.99
N GLU A 82 -13.18 3.87 -16.87
CA GLU A 82 -13.03 4.90 -17.88
C GLU A 82 -13.90 4.62 -19.12
N GLY A 83 -14.44 5.66 -19.75
CA GLY A 83 -14.94 5.62 -21.12
C GLY A 83 -16.40 5.20 -21.31
N VAL A 84 -17.18 5.02 -20.23
CA VAL A 84 -18.58 4.51 -20.29
C VAL A 84 -19.63 5.52 -19.84
N GLY A 85 -19.30 6.82 -19.87
CA GLY A 85 -20.25 7.88 -19.53
C GLY A 85 -20.24 8.33 -18.07
N ASP A 86 -19.40 7.76 -17.22
CA ASP A 86 -18.96 8.36 -15.96
C ASP A 86 -17.70 9.18 -16.25
N PHE A 87 -17.73 10.49 -16.01
CA PHE A 87 -16.63 11.41 -16.27
C PHE A 87 -15.85 11.77 -15.01
N ARG A 88 -16.22 11.19 -13.87
CA ARG A 88 -15.49 11.32 -12.61
C ARG A 88 -14.24 10.42 -12.61
N ILE A 89 -13.41 10.56 -11.59
CA ILE A 89 -12.16 9.79 -11.46
C ILE A 89 -12.45 8.28 -11.58
N PRO A 90 -11.86 7.57 -12.56
CA PRO A 90 -11.99 6.12 -12.65
C PRO A 90 -11.09 5.43 -11.62
N ALA A 91 -11.46 4.23 -11.18
CA ALA A 91 -10.64 3.34 -10.38
C ALA A 91 -9.75 2.44 -11.25
N VAL A 92 -10.20 2.08 -12.44
CA VAL A 92 -9.44 1.27 -13.40
C VAL A 92 -9.50 1.89 -14.78
N ALA A 93 -8.35 1.82 -15.48
CA ALA A 93 -8.22 2.21 -16.87
C ALA A 93 -7.25 1.25 -17.59
N ALA A 94 -7.55 0.94 -18.83
CA ALA A 94 -6.73 0.05 -19.64
C ALA A 94 -6.74 0.48 -21.11
N THR A 95 -5.70 0.10 -21.83
CA THR A 95 -5.66 0.20 -23.30
C THR A 95 -5.68 -1.21 -23.88
N HIS A 96 -6.66 -1.50 -24.70
CA HIS A 96 -6.82 -2.76 -25.40
C HIS A 96 -5.85 -2.86 -26.60
N ALA A 97 -5.70 -4.07 -27.15
CA ALA A 97 -4.77 -4.31 -28.24
C ALA A 97 -5.09 -3.53 -29.53
N ASP A 98 -6.33 -3.13 -29.72
CA ASP A 98 -6.80 -2.28 -30.84
C ASP A 98 -6.63 -0.77 -30.59
N GLY A 99 -6.13 -0.41 -29.41
CA GLY A 99 -5.94 0.98 -28.99
C GLY A 99 -7.16 1.64 -28.34
N SER A 100 -8.29 0.94 -28.20
CA SER A 100 -9.42 1.44 -27.43
C SER A 100 -9.15 1.43 -25.92
N ASN A 101 -9.84 2.28 -25.17
CA ASN A 101 -9.60 2.46 -23.73
C ASN A 101 -10.88 2.49 -22.88
N ALA A 102 -12.04 2.15 -23.43
CA ALA A 102 -13.27 2.06 -22.66
C ALA A 102 -13.42 0.70 -21.98
N LEU A 103 -13.84 0.70 -20.72
CA LEU A 103 -14.12 -0.50 -19.93
C LEU A 103 -15.56 -0.44 -19.40
N ASP A 104 -16.43 -1.33 -19.86
CA ASP A 104 -17.81 -1.48 -19.38
C ASP A 104 -17.97 -2.74 -18.54
N LEU A 105 -17.61 -2.63 -17.25
CA LEU A 105 -17.63 -3.75 -16.32
C LEU A 105 -19.05 -4.02 -15.80
N ARG A 106 -19.53 -5.25 -16.01
CA ARG A 106 -20.85 -5.70 -15.56
C ARG A 106 -20.72 -6.89 -14.61
N TYR A 107 -21.59 -6.92 -13.63
CA TYR A 107 -21.69 -8.01 -12.66
C TYR A 107 -21.93 -9.35 -13.33
N GLN A 108 -21.19 -10.38 -12.89
CA GLN A 108 -21.33 -11.75 -13.37
C GLN A 108 -21.73 -12.72 -12.26
N SER A 109 -21.00 -12.70 -11.15
CA SER A 109 -21.18 -13.65 -10.05
C SER A 109 -20.55 -13.15 -8.76
N TYR A 110 -20.79 -13.88 -7.68
CA TYR A 110 -20.12 -13.67 -6.40
C TYR A 110 -19.78 -15.01 -5.74
N SER A 111 -18.87 -14.96 -4.78
CA SER A 111 -18.61 -16.05 -3.84
C SER A 111 -18.33 -15.50 -2.44
N ILE A 112 -18.61 -16.32 -1.43
CA ILE A 112 -18.33 -16.00 -0.02
C ILE A 112 -17.50 -17.14 0.56
N HIS A 113 -16.42 -16.78 1.25
CA HIS A 113 -15.50 -17.72 1.86
C HIS A 113 -15.30 -17.36 3.34
N LYS A 114 -15.03 -18.35 4.17
CA LYS A 114 -14.55 -18.14 5.53
C LYS A 114 -13.09 -17.72 5.50
N GLY A 115 -12.69 -16.94 6.50
CA GLY A 115 -11.34 -16.40 6.59
C GLY A 115 -11.09 -15.22 5.64
N LYS A 116 -9.89 -14.68 5.76
CA LYS A 116 -9.42 -13.54 4.98
C LYS A 116 -8.64 -14.02 3.75
N TYR A 117 -8.92 -13.45 2.57
CA TYR A 117 -8.09 -13.70 1.38
C TYR A 117 -6.63 -13.27 1.59
N ALA A 118 -5.71 -13.93 0.91
CA ALA A 118 -4.30 -13.53 0.84
C ALA A 118 -3.98 -12.93 -0.54
N ILE A 119 -2.94 -12.10 -0.60
CA ILE A 119 -2.41 -11.51 -1.84
C ILE A 119 -0.96 -11.94 -1.96
N ALA A 120 -0.63 -12.68 -3.01
CA ALA A 120 0.72 -13.18 -3.21
C ALA A 120 1.74 -12.04 -3.41
N GLY A 121 2.83 -12.04 -2.63
CA GLY A 121 3.93 -11.09 -2.78
C GLY A 121 3.65 -9.66 -2.28
N LEU A 122 2.47 -9.41 -1.70
CA LEU A 122 2.07 -8.11 -1.17
C LEU A 122 1.69 -8.20 0.31
N PRO A 123 1.93 -7.15 1.10
CA PRO A 123 1.40 -7.06 2.45
C PRO A 123 -0.13 -7.12 2.44
N SER A 124 -0.70 -7.88 3.36
CA SER A 124 -2.14 -7.97 3.55
C SER A 124 -2.50 -8.25 4.99
N VAL A 125 -3.71 -7.88 5.37
CA VAL A 125 -4.32 -8.32 6.62
C VAL A 125 -4.48 -9.84 6.58
N TYR A 126 -4.17 -10.52 7.67
CA TYR A 126 -4.46 -11.94 7.87
C TYR A 126 -5.47 -12.13 9.00
N ALA A 127 -6.32 -13.12 8.89
CA ALA A 127 -7.26 -13.53 9.91
C ALA A 127 -7.70 -14.98 9.66
N ASP A 128 -8.02 -15.69 10.74
CA ASP A 128 -8.47 -17.07 10.68
C ASP A 128 -9.93 -17.18 10.23
N GLU A 129 -10.39 -18.41 9.97
CA GLU A 129 -11.73 -18.69 9.44
C GLU A 129 -12.87 -18.28 10.38
N ASP A 130 -12.61 -18.16 11.68
CA ASP A 130 -13.57 -17.74 12.69
C ASP A 130 -13.54 -16.23 12.98
N GLU A 131 -12.50 -15.53 12.50
CA GLU A 131 -12.32 -14.09 12.71
C GLU A 131 -12.81 -13.24 11.54
N ALA A 132 -12.84 -13.80 10.32
CA ALA A 132 -13.14 -13.06 9.11
C ALA A 132 -13.96 -13.84 8.09
N GLU A 133 -14.59 -13.10 7.19
CA GLU A 133 -15.22 -13.61 5.97
C GLU A 133 -14.68 -12.83 4.75
N THR A 134 -14.65 -13.48 3.60
CA THR A 134 -14.29 -12.85 2.31
C THR A 134 -15.48 -12.87 1.37
N LEU A 135 -15.82 -11.71 0.81
CA LEU A 135 -16.73 -11.59 -0.33
C LEU A 135 -15.91 -11.30 -1.59
N GLU A 136 -16.13 -12.08 -2.64
CA GLU A 136 -15.61 -11.80 -3.97
C GLU A 136 -16.77 -11.49 -4.91
N ILE A 137 -16.67 -10.39 -5.65
CA ILE A 137 -17.64 -9.99 -6.68
C ILE A 137 -16.91 -9.94 -8.02
N VAL A 138 -17.39 -10.72 -8.97
CA VAL A 138 -16.82 -10.81 -10.31
C VAL A 138 -17.54 -9.89 -11.25
N LEU A 139 -16.80 -9.00 -11.89
CA LEU A 139 -17.26 -8.12 -12.97
C LEU A 139 -16.52 -8.52 -14.25
N LYS A 140 -17.17 -8.40 -15.39
CA LYS A 140 -16.56 -8.66 -16.71
C LYS A 140 -16.87 -7.51 -17.66
N ASP A 141 -15.88 -7.14 -18.47
CA ASP A 141 -16.09 -6.15 -19.53
C ASP A 141 -17.01 -6.72 -20.64
N THR A 142 -17.91 -5.89 -21.13
CA THR A 142 -18.93 -6.31 -22.11
C THR A 142 -18.37 -6.58 -23.51
N ALA A 143 -17.23 -5.97 -23.86
CA ALA A 143 -16.63 -6.02 -25.19
C ALA A 143 -15.39 -6.92 -25.25
N THR A 144 -14.72 -7.13 -24.13
CA THR A 144 -13.47 -7.90 -24.07
C THR A 144 -13.56 -9.00 -23.01
N ASP A 145 -12.56 -9.84 -22.94
CA ASP A 145 -12.47 -10.88 -21.91
C ASP A 145 -11.70 -10.40 -20.66
N LEU A 146 -11.69 -9.09 -20.38
CA LEU A 146 -11.14 -8.57 -19.13
C LEU A 146 -12.12 -8.83 -17.98
N GLN A 147 -11.64 -9.51 -16.95
CA GLN A 147 -12.38 -9.79 -15.72
C GLN A 147 -11.76 -9.02 -14.56
N VAL A 148 -12.63 -8.46 -13.73
CA VAL A 148 -12.24 -7.76 -12.50
C VAL A 148 -12.94 -8.42 -11.31
N THR A 149 -12.18 -8.88 -10.31
CA THR A 149 -12.73 -9.44 -9.08
C THR A 149 -12.46 -8.47 -7.94
N LEU A 150 -13.53 -7.93 -7.35
CA LEU A 150 -13.46 -7.11 -6.15
C LEU A 150 -13.47 -8.03 -4.93
N ARG A 151 -12.42 -7.97 -4.11
CA ARG A 151 -12.29 -8.78 -2.89
C ARG A 151 -12.48 -7.92 -1.66
N TYR A 152 -13.43 -8.27 -0.82
CA TYR A 152 -13.70 -7.63 0.47
C TYR A 152 -13.37 -8.61 1.59
N GLY A 153 -12.40 -8.26 2.43
CA GLY A 153 -12.17 -8.95 3.69
C GLY A 153 -12.95 -8.24 4.79
N VAL A 154 -13.68 -8.99 5.58
CA VAL A 154 -14.57 -8.47 6.62
C VAL A 154 -14.09 -9.01 7.96
N LEU A 155 -13.68 -8.11 8.86
CA LEU A 155 -13.33 -8.41 10.25
C LEU A 155 -14.39 -7.78 11.16
N PRO A 156 -15.49 -8.51 11.45
CA PRO A 156 -16.70 -7.92 12.05
C PRO A 156 -16.45 -7.30 13.43
N GLU A 157 -15.67 -7.97 14.28
CA GLU A 157 -15.41 -7.53 15.66
C GLU A 157 -14.51 -6.29 15.75
N LEU A 158 -13.78 -5.98 14.66
CA LEU A 158 -12.90 -4.82 14.57
C LEU A 158 -13.53 -3.64 13.84
N ASP A 159 -14.76 -3.79 13.31
CA ASP A 159 -15.37 -2.83 12.39
C ASP A 159 -14.44 -2.48 11.21
N MET A 160 -13.65 -3.45 10.76
CA MET A 160 -12.65 -3.24 9.71
C MET A 160 -13.04 -3.99 8.44
N LEU A 161 -12.94 -3.30 7.33
CA LEU A 161 -13.04 -3.87 6.00
C LEU A 161 -11.69 -3.74 5.29
N THR A 162 -11.40 -4.70 4.42
CA THR A 162 -10.24 -4.60 3.52
C THR A 162 -10.70 -4.80 2.09
N ARG A 163 -9.95 -4.22 1.15
CA ARG A 163 -10.24 -4.34 -0.27
C ARG A 163 -8.96 -4.46 -1.09
N CYS A 164 -8.95 -5.42 -2.00
CA CYS A 164 -8.05 -5.46 -3.14
C CYS A 164 -8.82 -5.84 -4.40
N VAL A 165 -8.19 -5.69 -5.54
CA VAL A 165 -8.80 -5.97 -6.85
C VAL A 165 -7.88 -6.89 -7.64
N SER A 166 -8.43 -7.99 -8.15
CA SER A 166 -7.76 -8.86 -9.12
C SER A 166 -8.27 -8.53 -10.52
N ILE A 167 -7.34 -8.24 -11.43
CA ILE A 167 -7.65 -7.93 -12.84
C ILE A 167 -7.05 -9.05 -13.69
N GLN A 168 -7.87 -9.80 -14.39
CA GLN A 168 -7.46 -10.96 -15.18
C GLN A 168 -7.80 -10.76 -16.66
N ASN A 169 -6.83 -11.02 -17.52
CA ASN A 169 -7.04 -11.06 -18.95
C ASN A 169 -7.38 -12.49 -19.39
N LEU A 170 -8.65 -12.76 -19.62
CA LEU A 170 -9.13 -14.07 -20.13
C LEU A 170 -9.12 -14.12 -21.67
N GLY A 171 -8.74 -13.04 -22.34
CA GLY A 171 -8.66 -12.93 -23.79
C GLY A 171 -7.37 -13.53 -24.36
N THR A 172 -7.19 -13.32 -25.66
CA THR A 172 -6.05 -13.89 -26.43
C THR A 172 -4.99 -12.85 -26.78
N THR A 173 -5.22 -11.57 -26.49
CA THR A 173 -4.31 -10.46 -26.78
C THR A 173 -3.89 -9.74 -25.50
N PRO A 174 -2.67 -9.19 -25.42
CA PRO A 174 -2.24 -8.40 -24.27
C PRO A 174 -3.11 -7.16 -24.07
N ILE A 175 -3.32 -6.75 -22.81
CA ILE A 175 -4.00 -5.53 -22.41
C ILE A 175 -3.03 -4.73 -21.55
N THR A 176 -2.93 -3.42 -21.76
CA THR A 176 -2.09 -2.56 -20.93
C THR A 176 -2.94 -1.85 -19.87
N LEU A 177 -2.76 -2.21 -18.60
CA LEU A 177 -3.34 -1.47 -17.49
C LEU A 177 -2.59 -0.15 -17.33
N THR A 178 -3.32 0.96 -17.38
CA THR A 178 -2.77 2.31 -17.17
C THR A 178 -3.15 2.89 -15.82
N LYS A 179 -4.17 2.31 -15.17
CA LYS A 179 -4.59 2.60 -13.80
C LYS A 179 -5.20 1.36 -13.16
N ALA A 180 -4.81 1.08 -11.92
CA ALA A 180 -5.35 -0.02 -11.12
C ALA A 180 -5.44 0.44 -9.65
N ALA A 181 -6.56 1.05 -9.28
CA ALA A 181 -6.81 1.43 -7.90
C ALA A 181 -7.38 0.25 -7.12
N SER A 182 -6.98 0.15 -5.85
CA SER A 182 -7.48 -0.88 -4.93
C SER A 182 -8.83 -0.51 -4.33
N PHE A 183 -9.13 0.79 -4.28
CA PHE A 183 -10.27 1.32 -3.54
C PHE A 183 -10.96 2.44 -4.32
N CYS A 184 -12.28 2.39 -4.30
CA CYS A 184 -13.19 3.42 -4.79
C CYS A 184 -14.36 3.47 -3.82
N LEU A 185 -14.70 4.64 -3.34
CA LEU A 185 -15.85 4.86 -2.45
C LEU A 185 -16.57 6.14 -2.86
N ASP A 186 -17.84 6.00 -3.26
CA ASP A 186 -18.73 7.10 -3.54
C ASP A 186 -19.58 7.41 -2.31
N LEU A 187 -19.55 8.65 -1.85
CA LEU A 187 -20.39 9.16 -0.77
C LEU A 187 -21.38 10.17 -1.35
N PRO A 188 -22.62 9.75 -1.63
CA PRO A 188 -23.60 10.61 -2.32
C PRO A 188 -24.16 11.71 -1.42
N TYR A 189 -23.95 11.65 -0.11
CA TYR A 189 -24.52 12.58 0.85
C TYR A 189 -23.49 13.06 1.85
N GLY A 190 -23.70 14.25 2.39
CA GLY A 190 -22.91 14.82 3.47
C GLY A 190 -22.03 15.99 3.04
N LYS A 191 -21.54 16.68 4.06
CA LYS A 191 -20.46 17.68 3.91
C LYS A 191 -19.23 17.08 4.53
N TRP A 192 -18.15 17.05 3.78
CA TRP A 192 -16.94 16.37 4.18
C TRP A 192 -15.77 17.33 4.22
N GLU A 193 -14.88 17.10 5.16
CA GLU A 193 -13.52 17.62 5.19
C GLU A 193 -12.55 16.49 5.00
N TRP A 194 -11.50 16.75 4.24
CA TRP A 194 -10.44 15.79 4.02
C TRP A 194 -9.28 16.05 4.97
N MET A 195 -8.94 15.04 5.75
CA MET A 195 -7.75 15.03 6.58
C MET A 195 -6.71 14.08 5.96
N HIS A 196 -5.50 14.60 5.77
CA HIS A 196 -4.35 13.85 5.29
C HIS A 196 -3.07 14.27 6.03
N PHE A 197 -1.99 13.53 5.80
CA PHE A 197 -0.74 13.72 6.52
C PHE A 197 0.39 13.93 5.52
N HIS A 198 1.21 14.94 5.75
CA HIS A 198 2.35 15.28 4.93
C HIS A 198 3.54 15.68 5.79
N GLY A 199 4.67 16.03 5.17
CA GLY A 199 5.81 16.51 5.93
C GLY A 199 7.12 16.53 5.14
N ARG A 200 8.20 16.57 5.87
CA ARG A 200 9.58 16.53 5.38
C ARG A 200 10.48 15.97 6.46
N HIS A 201 11.72 15.67 6.13
CA HIS A 201 12.72 15.26 7.11
C HIS A 201 12.74 16.20 8.34
N ALA A 202 12.69 15.62 9.52
CA ALA A 202 12.58 16.26 10.83
C ALA A 202 11.31 17.11 11.06
N MET A 203 10.28 16.95 10.20
CA MET A 203 8.95 17.51 10.37
C MET A 203 7.90 16.60 9.69
N GLU A 204 7.86 15.35 10.11
CA GLU A 204 6.98 14.31 9.58
C GLU A 204 5.57 14.41 10.19
N ARG A 205 4.59 13.88 9.45
CA ARG A 205 3.18 13.75 9.89
C ARG A 205 2.50 15.05 10.32
N ILE A 206 2.72 16.12 9.59
CA ILE A 206 1.91 17.32 9.73
C ILE A 206 0.50 16.95 9.27
N THR A 207 -0.49 17.23 10.11
CA THR A 207 -1.91 17.00 9.80
C THR A 207 -2.46 18.21 9.06
N GLU A 208 -3.07 17.95 7.89
CA GLU A 208 -3.85 18.94 7.16
C GLU A 208 -5.32 18.49 7.13
N ARG A 209 -6.25 19.42 7.37
CA ARG A 209 -7.68 19.19 7.30
C ARG A 209 -8.34 20.33 6.54
N THR A 210 -8.96 20.01 5.41
CA THR A 210 -9.53 20.98 4.47
C THR A 210 -10.94 20.58 4.04
N PRO A 211 -11.87 21.53 3.91
CA PRO A 211 -13.17 21.26 3.31
C PRO A 211 -13.02 20.70 1.88
N LEU A 212 -13.89 19.76 1.49
CA LEU A 212 -13.99 19.38 0.09
C LEU A 212 -14.57 20.55 -0.72
N ILE A 213 -13.89 20.87 -1.81
CA ILE A 213 -14.32 21.87 -2.79
C ILE A 213 -14.58 21.19 -4.13
N HIS A 214 -15.42 21.78 -4.96
CA HIS A 214 -15.71 21.27 -6.30
C HIS A 214 -14.42 21.06 -7.09
N GLY A 215 -14.30 19.88 -7.69
CA GLY A 215 -13.11 19.43 -8.41
C GLY A 215 -12.33 18.35 -7.65
N ILE A 216 -11.05 18.19 -7.99
CA ILE A 216 -10.20 17.10 -7.50
C ILE A 216 -9.18 17.64 -6.51
N GLN A 217 -9.10 17.00 -5.33
CA GLN A 217 -8.02 17.15 -4.36
C GLN A 217 -7.20 15.87 -4.35
N GLU A 218 -5.88 16.00 -4.21
CA GLU A 218 -4.94 14.87 -4.33
C GLU A 218 -3.85 14.89 -3.26
N SER A 219 -3.52 13.69 -2.73
CA SER A 219 -2.30 13.41 -1.99
C SER A 219 -1.63 12.20 -2.64
N SER A 220 -0.37 12.35 -3.05
CA SER A 220 0.31 11.31 -3.81
C SER A 220 1.82 11.35 -3.63
N SER A 221 2.49 10.23 -3.97
CA SER A 221 3.94 10.14 -4.05
C SER A 221 4.36 9.51 -5.36
N THR A 222 5.24 10.21 -6.09
CA THR A 222 5.96 9.69 -7.27
C THR A 222 7.42 9.35 -6.96
N ARG A 223 7.77 9.24 -5.69
CA ARG A 223 9.16 9.07 -5.22
C ARG A 223 9.68 7.64 -5.27
N GLY A 224 8.86 6.69 -5.74
CA GLY A 224 9.16 5.25 -5.65
C GLY A 224 8.84 4.67 -4.27
N THR A 225 8.61 5.53 -3.30
CA THR A 225 8.19 5.18 -1.93
C THR A 225 6.98 6.02 -1.52
N SER A 226 6.21 5.54 -0.54
CA SER A 226 5.15 6.35 0.09
C SER A 226 5.71 7.57 0.80
N SER A 227 6.92 7.49 1.33
CA SER A 227 7.75 8.53 1.94
C SER A 227 7.12 9.32 3.09
N HIS A 228 7.96 10.08 3.80
CA HIS A 228 7.53 11.01 4.85
C HIS A 228 6.93 12.32 4.30
N HIS A 229 7.02 12.58 2.98
CA HIS A 229 6.41 13.74 2.36
C HIS A 229 4.91 13.60 2.21
N GLN A 230 4.41 12.39 1.93
CA GLN A 230 3.00 12.07 1.80
C GLN A 230 2.72 10.71 2.43
N ASN A 231 1.69 10.64 3.25
CA ASN A 231 1.30 9.42 3.93
C ASN A 231 0.14 8.75 3.17
N PRO A 232 0.17 7.41 2.95
CA PRO A 232 -0.86 6.69 2.21
C PRO A 232 -2.11 6.42 3.06
N THR A 233 -2.57 7.45 3.77
CA THR A 233 -3.78 7.41 4.61
C THR A 233 -4.63 8.64 4.34
N ALA A 234 -5.92 8.45 4.19
CA ALA A 234 -6.90 9.50 3.99
C ALA A 234 -8.08 9.34 4.94
N ILE A 235 -8.58 10.44 5.47
CA ILE A 235 -9.77 10.46 6.32
C ILE A 235 -10.74 11.50 5.76
N LEU A 236 -11.98 11.09 5.50
CA LEU A 236 -13.09 11.99 5.25
C LEU A 236 -13.91 12.10 6.52
N CYS A 237 -14.08 13.30 7.04
CA CYS A 237 -14.82 13.55 8.28
C CYS A 237 -15.84 14.67 8.14
N THR A 238 -16.88 14.63 8.96
CA THR A 238 -17.85 15.73 9.03
C THR A 238 -17.20 16.98 9.65
N PRO A 239 -17.66 18.21 9.32
CA PRO A 239 -17.05 19.44 9.84
C PRO A 239 -17.02 19.55 11.37
N ASP A 240 -17.97 18.91 12.05
CA ASP A 240 -18.07 18.84 13.51
C ASP A 240 -17.26 17.70 14.13
N CYS A 241 -16.55 16.91 13.32
CA CYS A 241 -15.78 15.77 13.80
C CYS A 241 -14.57 16.22 14.65
N THR A 242 -14.47 15.64 15.83
CA THR A 242 -13.39 15.80 16.80
C THR A 242 -12.79 14.44 17.14
N GLU A 243 -11.94 14.37 18.15
CA GLU A 243 -11.42 13.10 18.67
C GLU A 243 -12.55 12.17 19.16
N THR A 244 -13.60 12.72 19.78
CA THR A 244 -14.65 11.94 20.47
C THR A 244 -16.06 12.14 19.93
N ASN A 245 -16.23 12.86 18.81
CA ASN A 245 -17.53 13.17 18.21
C ASN A 245 -17.46 13.28 16.70
N GLY A 246 -18.57 13.05 16.03
CA GLY A 246 -18.74 13.22 14.59
C GLY A 246 -18.41 11.96 13.79
N SER A 247 -18.77 11.99 12.52
CA SER A 247 -18.59 10.85 11.60
C SER A 247 -17.32 10.99 10.80
N CYS A 248 -16.62 9.88 10.63
CA CYS A 248 -15.41 9.82 9.81
C CYS A 248 -15.20 8.46 9.14
N PHE A 249 -14.69 8.48 7.91
CA PHE A 249 -14.22 7.35 7.13
C PHE A 249 -12.71 7.41 7.02
N GLY A 250 -12.02 6.35 7.37
CA GLY A 250 -10.57 6.24 7.18
C GLY A 250 -10.24 5.15 6.18
N ALA A 251 -9.26 5.42 5.33
CA ALA A 251 -8.66 4.45 4.42
C ALA A 251 -7.14 4.50 4.52
N ALA A 252 -6.49 3.34 4.61
CA ALA A 252 -5.04 3.21 4.68
C ALA A 252 -4.56 2.17 3.65
N PHE A 253 -3.61 2.56 2.82
CA PHE A 253 -3.07 1.74 1.75
C PHE A 253 -1.85 0.97 2.23
N LEU A 254 -1.93 -0.36 2.25
CA LEU A 254 -0.83 -1.25 2.63
C LEU A 254 0.16 -1.42 1.48
N TYR A 255 0.88 -0.35 1.16
CA TYR A 255 1.85 -0.36 0.09
C TYR A 255 2.96 0.65 0.36
N SER A 256 4.20 0.26 0.15
CA SER A 256 5.38 1.10 0.42
C SER A 256 5.85 1.91 -0.79
N GLY A 257 5.31 1.67 -1.98
CA GLY A 257 5.70 2.31 -3.22
C GLY A 257 4.94 3.61 -3.53
N SER A 258 5.07 4.07 -4.77
CA SER A 258 4.34 5.25 -5.26
C SER A 258 2.84 5.02 -5.26
N PHE A 259 2.10 5.94 -4.68
CA PHE A 259 0.65 5.85 -4.52
C PHE A 259 -0.05 7.15 -4.90
N GLN A 260 -1.34 7.05 -5.14
CA GLN A 260 -2.22 8.20 -5.34
C GLN A 260 -3.53 8.00 -4.57
N THR A 261 -3.92 9.04 -3.85
CA THR A 261 -5.27 9.21 -3.29
C THR A 261 -5.87 10.47 -3.89
N LYS A 262 -6.97 10.32 -4.60
CA LYS A 262 -7.76 11.43 -5.14
C LYS A 262 -9.14 11.44 -4.51
N ILE A 263 -9.63 12.65 -4.23
CA ILE A 263 -11.00 12.87 -3.81
C ILE A 263 -11.60 13.88 -4.77
N GLU A 264 -12.62 13.48 -5.50
CA GLU A 264 -13.41 14.35 -6.36
C GLU A 264 -14.71 14.72 -5.66
N TYR A 265 -15.00 16.01 -5.61
CA TYR A 265 -16.31 16.51 -5.20
C TYR A 265 -17.00 17.05 -6.45
N ASP A 266 -18.01 16.33 -6.93
CA ASP A 266 -18.60 16.52 -8.24
C ASP A 266 -19.72 17.58 -8.27
N GLN A 267 -20.31 17.81 -9.45
CA GLN A 267 -21.40 18.76 -9.67
C GLN A 267 -22.70 18.40 -8.92
N MET A 268 -22.86 17.14 -8.53
CA MET A 268 -24.00 16.65 -7.74
C MET A 268 -23.71 16.72 -6.23
N ARG A 269 -22.55 17.25 -5.85
CA ARG A 269 -22.04 17.31 -4.46
C ARG A 269 -21.84 15.92 -3.85
N GLN A 270 -21.48 14.95 -4.68
CA GLN A 270 -21.02 13.65 -4.24
C GLN A 270 -19.51 13.66 -4.10
N ALA A 271 -19.00 12.95 -3.11
CA ALA A 271 -17.58 12.76 -2.93
C ALA A 271 -17.19 11.36 -3.42
N ARG A 272 -16.20 11.28 -4.32
CA ARG A 272 -15.57 10.02 -4.72
C ARG A 272 -14.14 9.97 -4.24
N MET A 273 -13.79 9.00 -3.40
CA MET A 273 -12.42 8.72 -3.00
C MET A 273 -11.88 7.53 -3.77
N VAL A 274 -10.74 7.70 -4.45
CA VAL A 274 -10.02 6.63 -5.16
C VAL A 274 -8.60 6.56 -4.63
N MET A 275 -8.16 5.36 -4.21
CA MET A 275 -6.83 5.12 -3.64
C MET A 275 -6.18 3.88 -4.29
N GLY A 276 -4.91 3.99 -4.68
CA GLY A 276 -4.15 2.89 -5.26
C GLY A 276 -2.78 3.27 -5.77
N LEU A 277 -2.23 2.47 -6.68
CA LEU A 277 -0.95 2.73 -7.34
C LEU A 277 -0.99 4.06 -8.11
N HIS A 278 0.15 4.77 -8.13
CA HIS A 278 0.25 6.04 -8.86
C HIS A 278 0.25 5.80 -10.38
N PRO A 279 -0.74 6.29 -11.14
CA PRO A 279 -0.89 5.95 -12.55
C PRO A 279 0.24 6.49 -13.44
N ASP A 280 0.88 7.62 -13.08
CA ASP A 280 1.97 8.21 -13.87
C ASP A 280 3.25 7.34 -13.85
N LEU A 281 3.38 6.47 -12.84
CA LEU A 281 4.48 5.52 -12.70
C LEU A 281 4.02 4.07 -12.84
N PHE A 282 2.89 3.85 -13.51
CA PHE A 282 2.30 2.53 -13.65
C PHE A 282 1.82 2.28 -15.07
N ARG A 283 2.40 1.30 -15.71
CA ARG A 283 1.90 0.67 -16.93
C ARG A 283 2.21 -0.82 -16.85
N TRP A 284 1.18 -1.62 -16.86
CA TRP A 284 1.34 -3.07 -16.70
C TRP A 284 0.78 -3.81 -17.91
N GLU A 285 1.63 -4.54 -18.61
CA GLU A 285 1.22 -5.38 -19.72
C GLU A 285 0.66 -6.71 -19.20
N LEU A 286 -0.66 -6.82 -19.20
CA LEU A 286 -1.37 -8.01 -18.74
C LEU A 286 -1.50 -8.99 -19.90
N GLN A 287 -0.64 -10.01 -19.90
CA GLN A 287 -0.62 -11.07 -20.90
C GLN A 287 -1.92 -11.90 -20.86
N PRO A 288 -2.26 -12.62 -21.95
CA PRO A 288 -3.33 -13.62 -21.94
C PRO A 288 -3.20 -14.58 -20.76
N ASN A 289 -4.31 -14.82 -20.05
CA ASN A 289 -4.42 -15.64 -18.84
C ASN A 289 -3.62 -15.15 -17.62
N ALA A 290 -2.99 -13.98 -17.69
CA ALA A 290 -2.31 -13.39 -16.54
C ALA A 290 -3.30 -12.64 -15.64
N THR A 291 -2.94 -12.53 -14.36
CA THR A 291 -3.67 -11.79 -13.33
C THR A 291 -2.75 -10.71 -12.74
N PHE A 292 -3.30 -9.55 -12.49
CA PHE A 292 -2.68 -8.49 -11.70
C PHE A 292 -3.51 -8.26 -10.45
N ASP A 293 -2.89 -8.40 -9.27
CA ASP A 293 -3.50 -8.10 -7.99
C ASP A 293 -3.02 -6.74 -7.49
N THR A 294 -3.96 -5.86 -7.10
CA THR A 294 -3.62 -4.58 -6.51
C THR A 294 -3.24 -4.74 -5.05
N PRO A 295 -2.40 -3.85 -4.47
CA PRO A 295 -2.17 -3.82 -3.03
C PRO A 295 -3.46 -3.58 -2.24
N GLU A 296 -3.48 -3.97 -0.97
CA GLU A 296 -4.66 -3.90 -0.12
C GLU A 296 -4.89 -2.51 0.47
N VAL A 297 -6.16 -2.13 0.61
CA VAL A 297 -6.61 -0.97 1.40
C VAL A 297 -7.40 -1.48 2.61
N LEU A 298 -7.05 -1.00 3.81
CA LEU A 298 -7.86 -1.11 5.01
C LEU A 298 -8.77 0.10 5.10
N PHE A 299 -10.05 -0.10 5.44
CA PHE A 299 -10.94 1.02 5.66
C PHE A 299 -11.98 0.74 6.75
N THR A 300 -12.36 1.80 7.45
CA THR A 300 -13.33 1.74 8.55
C THR A 300 -14.08 3.06 8.66
N TYR A 301 -15.26 3.00 9.29
CA TYR A 301 -16.09 4.15 9.62
C TYR A 301 -16.27 4.26 11.12
N SER A 302 -16.32 5.48 11.64
CA SER A 302 -16.70 5.77 13.03
C SER A 302 -17.71 6.92 13.05
N ASP A 303 -18.71 6.84 13.92
CA ASP A 303 -19.63 7.91 14.30
C ASP A 303 -19.27 8.53 15.65
N SER A 304 -18.18 8.08 16.24
CA SER A 304 -17.70 8.43 17.58
C SER A 304 -16.34 9.12 17.53
N GLY A 305 -16.03 9.78 16.42
CA GLY A 305 -14.83 10.59 16.24
C GLY A 305 -13.58 9.85 15.83
N LEU A 306 -12.46 10.60 15.76
CA LEU A 306 -11.18 10.17 15.23
C LEU A 306 -10.45 9.19 16.16
N GLU A 307 -10.62 9.29 17.47
CA GLU A 307 -10.00 8.36 18.43
C GLU A 307 -10.47 6.91 18.18
N THR A 308 -11.78 6.72 18.05
CA THR A 308 -12.34 5.40 17.73
C THR A 308 -11.84 4.88 16.39
N LEU A 309 -11.80 5.73 15.36
CA LEU A 309 -11.25 5.39 14.06
C LEU A 309 -9.78 4.94 14.17
N SER A 310 -8.96 5.73 14.86
CA SER A 310 -7.54 5.45 15.09
C SER A 310 -7.32 4.13 15.84
N HIS A 311 -8.08 3.87 16.89
CA HIS A 311 -7.99 2.63 17.66
C HIS A 311 -8.33 1.39 16.83
N ARG A 312 -9.30 1.47 15.91
CA ARG A 312 -9.62 0.37 14.98
C ARG A 312 -8.44 0.05 14.07
N PHE A 313 -7.80 1.07 13.48
CA PHE A 313 -6.57 0.87 12.68
C PHE A 313 -5.43 0.29 13.51
N GLN A 314 -5.13 0.88 14.67
CA GLN A 314 -4.05 0.43 15.55
C GLN A 314 -4.23 -1.03 15.97
N LYS A 315 -5.45 -1.41 16.34
CA LYS A 315 -5.75 -2.78 16.73
C LYS A 315 -5.59 -3.74 15.56
N THR A 316 -6.16 -3.40 14.40
CA THR A 316 -6.05 -4.23 13.18
C THR A 316 -4.60 -4.39 12.75
N ILE A 317 -3.81 -3.32 12.72
CA ILE A 317 -2.39 -3.39 12.34
C ILE A 317 -1.61 -4.27 13.31
N ARG A 318 -1.79 -4.07 14.62
CA ARG A 318 -1.08 -4.84 15.65
C ARG A 318 -1.43 -6.33 15.62
N GLU A 319 -2.72 -6.66 15.44
CA GLU A 319 -3.21 -8.03 15.60
C GLU A 319 -3.24 -8.81 14.29
N HIS A 320 -3.40 -8.13 13.14
CA HIS A 320 -3.65 -8.75 11.85
C HIS A 320 -2.74 -8.28 10.69
N VAL A 321 -1.74 -7.43 10.96
CA VAL A 321 -0.71 -7.06 9.98
C VAL A 321 0.68 -7.36 10.52
N CYS A 322 0.97 -6.94 11.75
CA CYS A 322 2.23 -7.28 12.42
C CYS A 322 2.32 -8.78 12.65
N ARG A 323 3.49 -9.36 12.38
CA ARG A 323 3.73 -10.80 12.49
C ARG A 323 4.92 -11.11 13.40
N GLY A 324 5.06 -12.39 13.73
CA GLY A 324 6.20 -12.93 14.43
C GLY A 324 6.24 -12.59 15.91
N LYS A 325 7.37 -12.93 16.52
CA LYS A 325 7.64 -12.82 17.95
C LYS A 325 7.34 -11.42 18.52
N TYR A 326 7.71 -10.39 17.77
CA TYR A 326 7.63 -9.00 18.25
C TYR A 326 6.23 -8.37 18.14
N GLN A 327 5.23 -9.09 17.64
CA GLN A 327 3.84 -8.60 17.56
C GLN A 327 3.30 -8.18 18.95
N LYS A 328 3.60 -8.98 19.99
CA LYS A 328 3.06 -8.82 21.35
C LYS A 328 4.12 -8.49 22.41
N ILE A 329 5.39 -8.42 22.03
CA ILE A 329 6.50 -8.16 22.95
C ILE A 329 6.81 -6.67 22.94
N GLU A 330 7.09 -6.11 24.11
CA GLU A 330 7.55 -4.74 24.28
C GLU A 330 8.86 -4.50 23.51
N ARG A 331 8.96 -3.36 22.86
CA ARG A 331 10.17 -2.97 22.12
C ARG A 331 11.25 -2.54 23.09
N PRO A 332 12.51 -2.95 22.87
CA PRO A 332 13.64 -2.52 23.71
C PRO A 332 13.86 -1.01 23.58
N VAL A 333 14.22 -0.37 24.67
CA VAL A 333 14.76 1.00 24.65
C VAL A 333 16.15 0.94 24.03
N LEU A 334 16.34 1.62 22.90
CA LEU A 334 17.62 1.57 22.18
C LEU A 334 18.29 2.94 22.09
N ILE A 335 19.61 2.91 21.99
CA ILE A 335 20.45 4.03 21.58
C ILE A 335 21.18 3.69 20.29
N ASN A 336 21.24 4.66 19.38
CA ASN A 336 21.96 4.57 18.11
C ASN A 336 23.14 5.54 18.15
N ASN A 337 24.30 5.17 17.61
CA ASN A 337 25.50 5.99 17.69
C ASN A 337 25.58 7.12 16.67
N TRP A 338 24.72 7.15 15.65
CA TRP A 338 24.85 8.07 14.51
C TRP A 338 25.06 9.52 14.95
N GLU A 339 24.14 10.11 15.69
CA GLU A 339 24.22 11.51 16.13
C GLU A 339 25.41 11.81 17.06
N ALA A 340 25.96 10.79 17.72
CA ALA A 340 27.09 10.97 18.62
C ALA A 340 28.44 10.93 17.91
N THR A 341 28.55 10.22 16.79
CA THR A 341 29.84 9.93 16.17
C THR A 341 29.89 10.14 14.67
N TYR A 342 28.75 10.10 13.99
CA TYR A 342 28.68 9.96 12.54
C TYR A 342 29.63 8.85 12.06
N PHE A 343 30.45 9.10 11.05
CA PHE A 343 31.44 8.14 10.51
C PHE A 343 32.73 8.04 11.35
N ASP A 344 32.95 8.94 12.32
CA ASP A 344 34.18 8.96 13.14
C ASP A 344 34.03 8.13 14.42
N PHE A 345 33.99 6.81 14.25
CA PHE A 345 34.00 5.90 15.40
C PHE A 345 34.96 4.72 15.23
N ASN A 346 35.25 4.07 16.34
CA ASN A 346 35.96 2.82 16.45
C ASN A 346 35.35 2.01 17.61
N GLU A 347 35.83 0.80 17.81
CA GLU A 347 35.37 -0.10 18.88
C GLU A 347 35.35 0.57 20.25
N GLU A 348 36.41 1.33 20.60
CA GLU A 348 36.54 1.99 21.91
C GLU A 348 35.47 3.05 22.14
N LYS A 349 35.19 3.92 21.14
CA LYS A 349 34.15 4.93 21.23
C LYS A 349 32.75 4.29 21.38
N ILE A 350 32.49 3.23 20.63
CA ILE A 350 31.19 2.52 20.71
C ILE A 350 31.03 1.86 22.08
N LEU A 351 32.04 1.21 22.61
CA LEU A 351 31.99 0.60 23.95
C LEU A 351 31.75 1.65 25.04
N LYS A 352 32.38 2.82 24.95
CA LYS A 352 32.16 3.91 25.90
C LYS A 352 30.68 4.38 25.89
N ILE A 353 30.07 4.49 24.71
CA ILE A 353 28.61 4.79 24.58
C ILE A 353 27.79 3.67 25.23
N ALA A 354 28.16 2.40 24.96
CA ALA A 354 27.45 1.25 25.52
C ALA A 354 27.51 1.21 27.05
N GLU A 355 28.70 1.46 27.64
CA GLU A 355 28.90 1.50 29.11
C GLU A 355 28.02 2.56 29.78
N GLU A 356 27.99 3.78 29.23
CA GLU A 356 27.13 4.84 29.76
C GLU A 356 25.65 4.55 29.56
N ALA A 357 25.23 4.01 28.39
CA ALA A 357 23.87 3.61 28.10
C ALA A 357 23.38 2.50 29.03
N ALA A 358 24.20 1.46 29.25
CA ALA A 358 23.90 0.38 30.18
C ALA A 358 23.67 0.89 31.60
N ARG A 359 24.49 1.84 32.07
CA ARG A 359 24.37 2.48 33.38
C ARG A 359 23.05 3.23 33.54
N LEU A 360 22.48 3.74 32.42
CA LEU A 360 21.19 4.44 32.37
C LEU A 360 19.99 3.49 32.17
N GLY A 361 20.21 2.19 32.01
CA GLY A 361 19.17 1.20 31.83
C GLY A 361 18.65 1.10 30.37
N VAL A 362 19.46 1.50 29.38
CA VAL A 362 19.14 1.30 27.96
C VAL A 362 19.32 -0.19 27.61
N ASP A 363 18.36 -0.79 26.90
CA ASP A 363 18.34 -2.23 26.62
C ASP A 363 19.20 -2.65 25.42
N MET A 364 19.45 -1.74 24.49
CA MET A 364 20.08 -2.06 23.20
C MET A 364 20.97 -0.94 22.66
N LEU A 365 22.13 -1.31 22.13
CA LEU A 365 22.97 -0.45 21.30
C LEU A 365 22.77 -0.82 19.83
N VAL A 366 22.53 0.16 18.97
CA VAL A 366 22.47 0.00 17.52
C VAL A 366 23.68 0.66 16.88
N LEU A 367 24.50 -0.13 16.18
CA LEU A 367 25.60 0.35 15.36
C LEU A 367 25.04 0.85 14.03
N ASP A 368 25.15 2.15 13.79
CA ASP A 368 24.71 2.81 12.55
C ASP A 368 25.82 2.86 11.50
N ASP A 369 25.51 3.45 10.36
CA ASP A 369 26.25 3.56 9.09
C ASP A 369 27.78 3.58 9.22
N ASP A 370 28.42 2.44 9.09
CA ASP A 370 29.84 2.28 8.84
C ASP A 370 30.22 0.91 8.32
N CYS A 371 29.33 0.24 7.71
CA CYS A 371 29.76 -0.88 6.89
C CYS A 371 30.54 -0.31 5.70
N SER A 372 31.59 -1.00 5.30
CA SER A 372 32.38 -0.74 4.12
C SER A 372 31.51 -0.47 2.89
N GLY A 373 31.41 0.73 2.39
CA GLY A 373 30.79 1.09 1.12
C GLY A 373 29.40 0.49 0.84
N LEU A 374 28.45 1.34 0.49
CA LEU A 374 27.08 0.90 0.15
C LEU A 374 27.11 -0.05 -1.05
N GLY A 375 26.53 -1.22 -0.88
CA GLY A 375 26.49 -2.30 -1.86
C GLY A 375 27.35 -3.51 -1.48
N ASP A 376 28.51 -3.31 -0.87
CA ASP A 376 29.47 -4.40 -0.58
C ASP A 376 29.12 -5.19 0.68
N TRP A 377 28.63 -4.52 1.72
CA TRP A 377 28.16 -5.07 3.00
C TRP A 377 29.16 -6.03 3.67
N PHE A 378 30.37 -5.51 3.95
CA PHE A 378 31.40 -6.16 4.76
C PHE A 378 31.64 -5.41 6.07
N VAL A 379 32.07 -6.13 7.09
CA VAL A 379 32.49 -5.52 8.34
C VAL A 379 33.77 -4.71 8.12
N ASN A 380 33.81 -3.46 8.57
CA ASN A 380 34.98 -2.62 8.49
C ASN A 380 36.03 -2.99 9.58
N GLU A 381 37.02 -3.84 9.21
CA GLU A 381 38.04 -4.34 10.12
C GLU A 381 39.00 -3.24 10.62
N GLN A 382 39.09 -2.10 9.94
CA GLN A 382 39.92 -0.99 10.39
C GLN A 382 39.32 -0.28 11.61
N LYS A 383 37.98 -0.16 11.64
CA LYS A 383 37.23 0.42 12.76
C LYS A 383 36.96 -0.59 13.86
N LEU A 384 36.62 -1.82 13.49
CA LEU A 384 36.31 -2.93 14.39
C LEU A 384 37.46 -3.96 14.38
N ARG A 385 38.60 -3.59 14.92
CA ARG A 385 39.82 -4.42 14.87
C ARG A 385 39.69 -5.79 15.53
N GLY A 386 38.78 -5.94 16.48
CA GLY A 386 38.43 -7.22 17.10
C GLY A 386 37.37 -8.01 16.34
N GLY A 387 36.85 -7.46 15.26
CA GLY A 387 35.71 -7.98 14.52
C GLY A 387 34.36 -7.68 15.21
N LEU A 388 33.26 -7.73 14.40
CA LEU A 388 31.91 -7.46 14.89
C LEU A 388 31.51 -8.36 16.06
N GLY A 389 31.83 -9.66 15.99
CA GLY A 389 31.51 -10.63 17.05
C GLY A 389 32.12 -10.25 18.41
N THR A 390 33.35 -9.73 18.44
CA THR A 390 34.00 -9.28 19.68
C THR A 390 33.29 -8.06 20.27
N LEU A 391 32.94 -7.08 19.44
CA LEU A 391 32.17 -5.91 19.90
C LEU A 391 30.83 -6.33 20.48
N VAL A 392 30.09 -7.18 19.77
CA VAL A 392 28.77 -7.71 20.21
C VAL A 392 28.88 -8.41 21.56
N GLN A 393 29.91 -9.27 21.75
CA GLN A 393 30.13 -9.95 23.03
C GLN A 393 30.41 -8.96 24.18
N LYS A 394 31.18 -7.91 23.95
CA LYS A 394 31.47 -6.87 24.97
C LYS A 394 30.20 -6.09 25.33
N VAL A 395 29.38 -5.71 24.35
CA VAL A 395 28.09 -5.04 24.59
C VAL A 395 27.13 -5.96 25.37
N LYS A 396 27.06 -7.25 25.02
CA LYS A 396 26.28 -8.24 25.76
C LYS A 396 26.75 -8.43 27.19
N ALA A 397 28.06 -8.37 27.45
CA ALA A 397 28.61 -8.44 28.80
C ALA A 397 28.14 -7.28 29.70
N LEU A 398 27.71 -6.16 29.12
CA LEU A 398 27.08 -5.04 29.83
C LEU A 398 25.59 -5.25 30.09
N GLY A 399 25.02 -6.38 29.69
CA GLY A 399 23.59 -6.69 29.80
C GLY A 399 22.71 -6.13 28.68
N MET A 400 23.31 -5.55 27.64
CA MET A 400 22.60 -4.95 26.51
C MET A 400 22.47 -5.92 25.34
N ARG A 401 21.44 -5.72 24.51
CA ARG A 401 21.31 -6.32 23.18
C ARG A 401 22.09 -5.49 22.16
N PHE A 402 22.29 -6.08 20.97
CA PHE A 402 22.98 -5.42 19.87
C PHE A 402 22.13 -5.39 18.61
N GLY A 403 22.10 -4.25 17.95
CA GLY A 403 21.47 -4.03 16.65
C GLY A 403 22.46 -3.46 15.63
N ILE A 404 22.11 -3.58 14.36
CA ILE A 404 22.91 -3.08 13.23
C ILE A 404 22.04 -2.35 12.22
N TRP A 405 22.63 -1.40 11.52
CA TRP A 405 22.02 -0.66 10.42
C TRP A 405 22.40 -1.25 9.05
N PHE A 406 21.45 -1.23 8.13
CA PHE A 406 21.65 -1.48 6.71
C PHE A 406 20.87 -0.48 5.86
N GLU A 407 21.43 -0.13 4.69
CA GLU A 407 20.76 0.61 3.61
C GLU A 407 20.90 -0.19 2.31
N PRO A 408 20.28 -1.39 2.21
CA PRO A 408 20.66 -2.37 1.18
C PRO A 408 20.08 -2.06 -0.19
N GLU A 409 19.19 -1.09 -0.32
CA GLU A 409 18.65 -0.64 -1.59
C GLU A 409 19.61 0.28 -2.35
N MET A 410 20.71 0.71 -1.71
CA MET A 410 21.67 1.66 -2.27
C MET A 410 22.96 0.99 -2.72
N ILE A 411 23.62 1.64 -3.70
CA ILE A 411 24.94 1.26 -4.19
C ILE A 411 25.78 2.50 -4.44
N SER A 412 27.05 2.47 -4.03
CA SER A 412 28.05 3.51 -4.33
C SER A 412 28.84 3.15 -5.57
N GLU A 413 29.17 4.12 -6.43
CA GLU A 413 29.94 3.89 -7.66
C GLU A 413 31.40 3.44 -7.38
N ASP A 414 31.91 3.69 -6.18
CA ASP A 414 33.22 3.25 -5.71
C ASP A 414 33.21 1.89 -4.99
N SER A 415 32.04 1.20 -4.92
CA SER A 415 31.93 -0.15 -4.39
C SER A 415 32.49 -1.20 -5.35
N ASP A 416 32.91 -2.35 -4.82
CA ASP A 416 33.30 -3.50 -5.61
C ASP A 416 32.12 -4.09 -6.38
N LEU A 417 30.93 -4.05 -5.79
CA LEU A 417 29.71 -4.47 -6.44
C LEU A 417 29.43 -3.66 -7.70
N TYR A 418 29.51 -2.32 -7.64
CA TYR A 418 29.26 -1.48 -8.82
C TYR A 418 30.32 -1.70 -9.90
N ARG A 419 31.60 -1.87 -9.53
CA ARG A 419 32.67 -2.19 -10.51
C ARG A 419 32.44 -3.51 -11.22
N THR A 420 31.85 -4.49 -10.54
CA THR A 420 31.57 -5.82 -11.08
C THR A 420 30.25 -5.87 -11.83
N HIS A 421 29.22 -5.20 -11.32
CA HIS A 421 27.84 -5.21 -11.84
C HIS A 421 27.26 -3.78 -11.93
N PRO A 422 27.79 -2.92 -12.81
CA PRO A 422 27.24 -1.58 -12.99
C PRO A 422 25.81 -1.60 -13.58
N ASP A 423 25.41 -2.69 -14.22
CA ASP A 423 24.10 -2.97 -14.78
C ASP A 423 23.03 -3.31 -13.72
N TRP A 424 23.44 -3.53 -12.47
CA TRP A 424 22.51 -3.74 -11.35
C TRP A 424 21.98 -2.45 -10.74
N ALA A 425 22.57 -1.32 -11.10
CA ALA A 425 22.05 -0.02 -10.69
C ALA A 425 20.92 0.44 -11.62
N ILE A 426 19.87 1.01 -11.05
CA ILE A 426 18.82 1.69 -11.81
C ILE A 426 19.41 2.95 -12.45
N GLN A 427 19.63 2.94 -13.75
CA GLN A 427 20.20 4.04 -14.52
C GLN A 427 19.84 3.96 -16.01
N ILE A 428 19.62 5.10 -16.62
CA ILE A 428 19.29 5.17 -18.05
C ILE A 428 20.59 5.09 -18.88
N PRO A 429 20.72 4.14 -19.82
CA PRO A 429 21.90 4.02 -20.66
C PRO A 429 22.26 5.31 -21.39
N GLY A 430 23.52 5.70 -21.33
CA GLY A 430 24.04 6.90 -21.99
C GLY A 430 23.70 8.22 -21.30
N ARG A 431 23.10 8.19 -20.10
CA ARG A 431 22.85 9.36 -19.25
C ARG A 431 23.64 9.22 -17.95
N ASN A 432 24.19 10.33 -17.45
CA ASN A 432 24.72 10.34 -16.08
C ASN A 432 23.55 10.17 -15.10
N PRO A 433 23.65 9.20 -14.16
CA PRO A 433 22.58 8.93 -13.23
C PRO A 433 22.40 10.08 -12.22
N MET A 434 21.17 10.29 -11.77
CA MET A 434 20.89 11.22 -10.68
C MET A 434 21.40 10.63 -9.35
N ARG A 435 22.31 11.35 -8.71
CA ARG A 435 22.81 11.00 -7.39
C ARG A 435 22.01 11.66 -6.28
N SER A 436 21.81 10.95 -5.18
CA SER A 436 21.38 11.50 -3.91
C SER A 436 22.32 10.97 -2.83
N ARG A 437 22.91 11.83 -2.00
CA ARG A 437 23.94 11.45 -1.01
C ARG A 437 25.12 10.66 -1.63
N TYR A 438 25.48 10.93 -2.89
CA TYR A 438 26.50 10.18 -3.65
C TYR A 438 26.17 8.69 -3.85
N GLN A 439 24.89 8.35 -3.82
CA GLN A 439 24.39 6.98 -3.96
C GLN A 439 23.56 6.84 -5.23
N LEU A 440 23.59 5.64 -5.80
CA LEU A 440 22.66 5.13 -6.80
C LEU A 440 21.72 4.11 -6.14
N LEU A 441 20.75 3.63 -6.87
CA LEU A 441 19.78 2.64 -6.41
C LEU A 441 20.06 1.29 -7.09
N LEU A 442 20.03 0.20 -6.33
CA LEU A 442 20.04 -1.15 -6.86
C LEU A 442 18.67 -1.51 -7.46
N ASP A 443 18.67 -2.31 -8.52
CA ASP A 443 17.45 -2.83 -9.12
C ASP A 443 16.92 -4.04 -8.33
N LEU A 444 16.11 -3.80 -7.31
CA LEU A 444 15.50 -4.88 -6.52
C LEU A 444 14.45 -5.70 -7.32
N SER A 445 14.07 -5.28 -8.54
CA SER A 445 13.28 -6.13 -9.43
C SER A 445 14.10 -7.30 -10.01
N ASN A 446 15.44 -7.24 -9.90
CA ASN A 446 16.38 -8.27 -10.33
C ASN A 446 16.55 -9.35 -9.25
N PRO A 447 16.20 -10.62 -9.53
CA PRO A 447 16.40 -11.71 -8.57
C PRO A 447 17.86 -11.90 -8.14
N ASP A 448 18.83 -11.68 -9.04
CA ASP A 448 20.26 -11.83 -8.73
C ASP A 448 20.72 -10.79 -7.69
N VAL A 449 20.16 -9.57 -7.75
CA VAL A 449 20.39 -8.53 -6.75
C VAL A 449 19.80 -8.94 -5.40
N GLN A 450 18.58 -9.47 -5.40
CA GLN A 450 17.93 -9.98 -4.18
C GLN A 450 18.75 -11.11 -3.53
N ASP A 451 19.25 -12.05 -4.34
CA ASP A 451 20.07 -13.17 -3.86
C ASP A 451 21.37 -12.69 -3.26
N TYR A 452 22.07 -11.79 -3.94
CA TYR A 452 23.30 -11.17 -3.43
C TYR A 452 23.08 -10.49 -2.08
N LEU A 453 22.07 -9.62 -1.98
CA LEU A 453 21.76 -8.91 -0.74
C LEU A 453 21.38 -9.86 0.40
N TYR A 454 20.57 -10.86 0.10
CA TYR A 454 20.19 -11.90 1.06
C TYR A 454 21.44 -12.62 1.61
N GLU A 455 22.36 -13.03 0.76
CA GLU A 455 23.60 -13.70 1.17
C GLU A 455 24.48 -12.80 2.03
N ARG A 456 24.67 -11.53 1.65
CA ARG A 456 25.49 -10.56 2.39
C ARG A 456 24.92 -10.25 3.77
N ILE A 457 23.65 -9.91 3.83
CA ILE A 457 22.97 -9.59 5.10
C ILE A 457 22.94 -10.82 6.00
N SER A 458 22.61 -11.99 5.46
CA SER A 458 22.60 -13.24 6.22
C SER A 458 23.97 -13.60 6.77
N ALA A 459 25.06 -13.38 6.01
CA ALA A 459 26.41 -13.62 6.49
C ALA A 459 26.76 -12.74 7.72
N ILE A 460 26.35 -11.45 7.70
CA ILE A 460 26.56 -10.55 8.84
C ILE A 460 25.71 -10.98 10.04
N LEU A 461 24.42 -11.26 9.83
CA LEU A 461 23.51 -11.68 10.91
C LEU A 461 23.95 -13.00 11.57
N ASN A 462 24.55 -13.92 10.81
CA ASN A 462 25.11 -15.19 11.32
C ASN A 462 26.48 -15.02 12.01
N SER A 463 27.19 -13.92 11.78
CA SER A 463 28.55 -13.72 12.32
C SER A 463 28.58 -13.31 13.81
N ALA A 464 27.45 -12.83 14.34
CA ALA A 464 27.34 -12.32 15.71
C ALA A 464 25.89 -12.42 16.21
N ASP A 465 25.69 -12.31 17.53
CA ASP A 465 24.36 -12.31 18.16
C ASP A 465 23.69 -10.94 18.01
N ILE A 466 23.13 -10.70 16.82
CA ILE A 466 22.41 -9.48 16.44
C ILE A 466 20.92 -9.74 16.62
N SER A 467 20.22 -8.87 17.33
CA SER A 467 18.79 -9.01 17.65
C SER A 467 17.91 -7.92 17.02
N TYR A 468 18.51 -6.96 16.32
CA TYR A 468 17.79 -5.86 15.67
C TYR A 468 18.49 -5.41 14.38
N VAL A 469 17.69 -5.11 13.38
CA VAL A 469 18.11 -4.49 12.12
C VAL A 469 17.33 -3.19 11.91
N LYS A 470 18.03 -2.07 11.76
CA LYS A 470 17.49 -0.84 11.20
C LYS A 470 17.68 -0.89 9.67
N TRP A 471 16.59 -1.02 8.93
CA TRP A 471 16.59 -0.93 7.48
C TRP A 471 16.30 0.50 7.06
N ASP A 472 17.25 1.14 6.45
CA ASP A 472 17.16 2.54 6.05
C ASP A 472 16.98 2.68 4.53
N MET A 473 16.39 3.81 4.10
CA MET A 473 16.20 4.16 2.69
C MET A 473 16.24 5.68 2.54
N ASN A 474 17.42 6.24 2.21
CA ASN A 474 17.71 7.66 2.32
C ASN A 474 17.60 8.45 1.01
N ARG A 475 16.95 7.90 -0.01
CA ARG A 475 16.72 8.64 -1.25
C ARG A 475 15.39 8.30 -1.90
N SER A 476 14.87 9.25 -2.68
CA SER A 476 13.79 8.97 -3.64
C SER A 476 14.34 8.29 -4.88
N ILE A 477 13.51 7.51 -5.57
CA ILE A 477 13.88 6.76 -6.77
C ILE A 477 13.77 7.68 -7.98
N SER A 478 14.80 7.67 -8.83
CA SER A 478 14.87 8.37 -10.11
C SER A 478 15.42 7.43 -11.19
N ASP A 479 15.50 7.91 -12.42
CA ASP A 479 16.10 7.19 -13.54
C ASP A 479 15.50 5.80 -13.80
N TRP A 480 14.19 5.68 -13.67
CA TRP A 480 13.46 4.43 -13.84
C TRP A 480 13.79 3.71 -15.16
N TYR A 481 14.69 2.79 -15.11
CA TYR A 481 15.07 1.91 -16.20
C TYR A 481 15.72 0.62 -15.70
N THR A 482 15.39 -0.49 -16.30
CA THR A 482 16.06 -1.78 -16.09
C THR A 482 16.35 -2.46 -17.42
N ALA A 483 17.50 -3.11 -17.53
CA ALA A 483 17.84 -3.94 -18.70
C ALA A 483 17.03 -5.24 -18.78
N LEU A 484 16.35 -5.62 -17.70
CA LEU A 484 15.55 -6.86 -17.63
C LEU A 484 14.20 -6.78 -18.35
N LEU A 485 13.71 -5.57 -18.59
CA LEU A 485 12.40 -5.37 -19.22
C LEU A 485 12.53 -4.74 -20.61
N PRO A 486 11.74 -5.19 -21.59
CA PRO A 486 11.67 -4.54 -22.90
C PRO A 486 11.05 -3.15 -22.78
N ALA A 487 11.23 -2.32 -23.80
CA ALA A 487 10.83 -0.91 -23.78
C ALA A 487 9.34 -0.67 -23.46
N ASN A 488 8.45 -1.53 -23.96
CA ASN A 488 6.99 -1.45 -23.70
C ASN A 488 6.60 -1.82 -22.26
N ARG A 489 7.49 -2.47 -21.49
CA ARG A 489 7.23 -2.92 -20.11
C ARG A 489 8.01 -2.14 -19.05
N GLN A 490 8.77 -1.11 -19.42
CA GLN A 490 9.52 -0.28 -18.43
C GLN A 490 8.61 0.35 -17.37
N GLY A 491 7.35 0.63 -17.69
CA GLY A 491 6.37 1.14 -16.75
C GLY A 491 5.94 0.15 -15.65
N GLU A 492 6.38 -1.12 -15.71
CA GLU A 492 6.17 -2.11 -14.65
C GLU A 492 7.25 -2.01 -13.54
N LEU A 493 8.41 -1.42 -13.85
CA LEU A 493 9.55 -1.38 -12.95
C LEU A 493 9.23 -0.80 -11.57
N PRO A 494 8.50 0.32 -11.42
CA PRO A 494 8.19 0.87 -10.11
C PRO A 494 7.47 -0.11 -9.18
N HIS A 495 6.51 -0.87 -9.70
CA HIS A 495 5.82 -1.88 -8.91
C HIS A 495 6.66 -3.13 -8.70
N ARG A 496 7.38 -3.60 -9.72
CA ARG A 496 8.28 -4.77 -9.62
C ARG A 496 9.40 -4.56 -8.61
N TYR A 497 9.92 -3.34 -8.53
CA TYR A 497 10.91 -2.96 -7.53
C TYR A 497 10.38 -3.19 -6.11
N VAL A 498 9.18 -2.71 -5.81
CA VAL A 498 8.56 -2.87 -4.49
C VAL A 498 8.28 -4.34 -4.17
N LEU A 499 7.82 -5.12 -5.16
CA LEU A 499 7.66 -6.57 -4.99
C LEU A 499 9.00 -7.26 -4.67
N GLY A 500 10.09 -6.82 -5.28
CA GLY A 500 11.44 -7.31 -4.97
C GLY A 500 11.90 -6.98 -3.56
N VAL A 501 11.62 -5.75 -3.08
CA VAL A 501 11.87 -5.37 -1.68
C VAL A 501 11.09 -6.29 -0.72
N TYR A 502 9.80 -6.51 -0.98
CA TYR A 502 8.98 -7.40 -0.15
C TYR A 502 9.49 -8.85 -0.16
N ALA A 503 9.91 -9.35 -1.32
CA ALA A 503 10.46 -10.70 -1.43
C ALA A 503 11.75 -10.86 -0.60
N LEU A 504 12.64 -9.88 -0.65
CA LEU A 504 13.87 -9.87 0.16
C LEU A 504 13.56 -9.78 1.67
N LEU A 505 12.64 -8.91 2.07
CA LEU A 505 12.21 -8.77 3.47
C LEU A 505 11.56 -10.05 3.99
N GLU A 506 10.69 -10.70 3.21
CA GLU A 506 10.06 -11.98 3.58
C GLU A 506 11.12 -13.08 3.78
N ARG A 507 12.11 -13.17 2.91
CA ARG A 507 13.21 -14.15 3.04
C ARG A 507 14.03 -13.90 4.31
N LEU A 508 14.38 -12.65 4.61
CA LEU A 508 15.17 -12.29 5.78
C LEU A 508 14.40 -12.53 7.08
N THR A 509 13.15 -12.08 7.17
CA THR A 509 12.34 -12.24 8.38
C THR A 509 11.98 -13.71 8.65
N SER A 510 11.80 -14.51 7.60
CA SER A 510 11.60 -15.96 7.73
C SER A 510 12.86 -16.70 8.17
N ALA A 511 14.05 -16.30 7.67
CA ALA A 511 15.32 -16.91 8.05
C ALA A 511 15.79 -16.49 9.44
N PHE A 512 15.46 -15.27 9.88
CA PHE A 512 15.89 -14.70 11.15
C PHE A 512 14.68 -14.24 12.01
N PRO A 513 13.78 -15.14 12.42
CA PRO A 513 12.55 -14.78 13.13
C PRO A 513 12.79 -14.16 14.52
N GLU A 514 14.01 -14.33 15.07
CA GLU A 514 14.42 -13.76 16.36
C GLU A 514 14.97 -12.33 16.24
N VAL A 515 15.21 -11.85 15.02
CA VAL A 515 15.72 -10.49 14.76
C VAL A 515 14.54 -9.54 14.54
N LEU A 516 14.51 -8.44 15.27
CA LEU A 516 13.55 -7.35 15.07
C LEU A 516 14.02 -6.48 13.90
N LEU A 517 13.34 -6.57 12.80
CA LEU A 517 13.60 -5.74 11.62
C LEU A 517 12.65 -4.54 11.60
#